data_6acc802507b67d8afeb5f5e005d2a64f
#
_entry.id   6acc802507b67d8afeb5f5e005d2a64f
#
_cell.length_a   1.000
_cell.length_b   1.000
_cell.length_c   1.000
_cell.angle_alpha   90.00
_cell.angle_beta   90.00
_cell.angle_gamma   90.00
#
_symmetry.space_group_name_H-M   'P 1'
#
loop_
_entity.id
_entity.type
_entity.pdbx_description
1 polymer ?
#
loop_
_entity_poly.entity_id
_entity_poly.type
_entity_poly.pdbx_seq_one_letter_code
_entity_poly.pdbx_strand_id
1 'polypeptide(L)'
;MSKNIVMVGAGVANVNAATKLIDEGYNGKITIIDMGKNPYDRKYSEVMEGFLGAGGWSDGKLTYHTSIGGQLSKYCGEEKAMELFDQVINNFKRFHPNPSEVQCSDPQAEPDFIKPYFGLKLFPVWHVGTDYLHEIGKNWYD
;
A
#
# COMPACT_ATOMS: atom_id res chain seq x y z
N MET A 1 -9.52 -22.81 -19.97
CA MET A 1 -8.08 -22.76 -19.62
C MET A 1 -7.80 -21.44 -18.97
N SER A 2 -7.26 -21.42 -17.76
CA SER A 2 -6.81 -20.20 -17.09
C SER A 2 -5.57 -19.63 -17.81
N LYS A 3 -5.53 -18.32 -18.02
CA LYS A 3 -4.39 -17.65 -18.65
C LYS A 3 -3.28 -17.44 -17.60
N ASN A 4 -2.03 -17.55 -17.99
CA ASN A 4 -0.92 -17.16 -17.14
C ASN A 4 -0.78 -15.61 -17.15
N ILE A 5 -0.47 -15.03 -16.00
CA ILE A 5 -0.24 -13.60 -15.83
C ILE A 5 1.23 -13.39 -15.47
N VAL A 6 1.87 -12.44 -16.13
CA VAL A 6 3.21 -11.95 -15.79
C VAL A 6 3.08 -10.48 -15.41
N MET A 7 3.54 -10.14 -14.20
CA MET A 7 3.58 -8.78 -13.68
C MET A 7 5.05 -8.33 -13.60
N VAL A 8 5.36 -7.17 -14.15
CA VAL A 8 6.70 -6.58 -14.09
C VAL A 8 6.74 -5.53 -13.00
N GLY A 9 7.63 -5.72 -12.03
CA GLY A 9 7.73 -4.95 -10.81
C GLY A 9 6.94 -5.58 -9.66
N ALA A 10 7.59 -5.80 -8.51
CA ALA A 10 6.97 -6.28 -7.28
C ALA A 10 6.59 -5.14 -6.32
N GLY A 11 6.28 -3.95 -6.84
CA GLY A 11 5.79 -2.84 -6.04
C GLY A 11 4.40 -3.07 -5.46
N VAL A 12 3.97 -2.21 -4.55
CA VAL A 12 2.67 -2.31 -3.83
C VAL A 12 1.49 -2.55 -4.78
N ALA A 13 1.47 -1.92 -5.96
CA ALA A 13 0.37 -2.06 -6.92
C ALA A 13 0.24 -3.50 -7.43
N ASN A 14 1.32 -4.10 -7.95
CA ASN A 14 1.29 -5.47 -8.48
C ASN A 14 1.12 -6.52 -7.39
N VAL A 15 1.69 -6.32 -6.21
CA VAL A 15 1.51 -7.22 -5.07
C VAL A 15 0.04 -7.23 -4.62
N ASN A 16 -0.60 -6.06 -4.48
CA ASN A 16 -2.03 -5.99 -4.17
C ASN A 16 -2.90 -6.61 -5.28
N ALA A 17 -2.57 -6.37 -6.55
CA ALA A 17 -3.31 -6.97 -7.67
C ALA A 17 -3.19 -8.51 -7.68
N ALA A 18 -2.00 -9.04 -7.41
CA ALA A 18 -1.79 -10.48 -7.31
C ALA A 18 -2.57 -11.09 -6.12
N THR A 19 -2.51 -10.44 -4.95
CA THR A 19 -3.28 -10.84 -3.76
C THR A 19 -4.78 -10.86 -4.06
N LYS A 20 -5.31 -9.82 -4.70
CA LYS A 20 -6.71 -9.75 -5.10
C LYS A 20 -7.11 -10.89 -6.03
N LEU A 21 -6.29 -11.19 -7.03
CA LEU A 21 -6.55 -12.30 -7.96
C LEU A 21 -6.58 -13.65 -7.22
N ILE A 22 -5.67 -13.86 -6.29
CA ILE A 22 -5.63 -15.07 -5.47
C ILE A 22 -6.88 -15.16 -4.60
N ASP A 23 -7.24 -14.10 -3.91
CA ASP A 23 -8.41 -14.04 -3.02
C ASP A 23 -9.73 -14.27 -3.81
N GLU A 24 -9.79 -13.89 -5.08
CA GLU A 24 -10.93 -14.16 -5.98
C GLU A 24 -10.87 -15.53 -6.65
N GLY A 25 -9.94 -16.38 -6.26
CA GLY A 25 -9.86 -17.76 -6.75
C GLY A 25 -9.29 -17.89 -8.16
N TYR A 26 -8.43 -16.95 -8.59
CA TYR A 26 -7.72 -17.09 -9.86
C TYR A 26 -6.88 -18.36 -9.86
N ASN A 27 -7.11 -19.25 -10.81
CA ASN A 27 -6.51 -20.58 -10.89
C ASN A 27 -5.38 -20.72 -11.93
N GLY A 28 -4.96 -19.61 -12.54
CA GLY A 28 -3.81 -19.55 -13.43
C GLY A 28 -2.51 -19.28 -12.66
N LYS A 29 -1.40 -19.39 -13.37
CA LYS A 29 -0.10 -19.03 -12.82
C LYS A 29 0.07 -17.50 -12.82
N ILE A 30 0.41 -16.93 -11.66
CA ILE A 30 0.84 -15.55 -11.54
C ILE A 30 2.35 -15.55 -11.32
N THR A 31 3.07 -14.79 -12.14
CA THR A 31 4.52 -14.62 -12.02
C THR A 31 4.82 -13.13 -11.87
N ILE A 32 5.49 -12.75 -10.79
CA ILE A 32 5.95 -11.38 -10.57
C ILE A 32 7.46 -11.35 -10.79
N ILE A 33 7.95 -10.43 -11.61
CA ILE A 33 9.37 -10.25 -11.92
C ILE A 33 9.79 -8.88 -11.42
N ASP A 34 10.82 -8.83 -10.59
CA ASP A 34 11.41 -7.58 -10.08
C ASP A 34 12.92 -7.60 -10.21
N MET A 35 13.53 -6.43 -10.31
CA MET A 35 14.99 -6.28 -10.36
C MET A 35 15.65 -6.41 -8.99
N GLY A 36 14.89 -6.15 -7.94
CA GLY A 36 15.36 -6.19 -6.57
C GLY A 36 15.15 -7.54 -5.90
N LYS A 37 15.51 -7.60 -4.63
CA LYS A 37 15.53 -8.82 -3.83
C LYS A 37 14.17 -9.09 -3.18
N ASN A 38 14.02 -10.33 -2.70
CA ASN A 38 12.95 -10.71 -1.79
C ASN A 38 13.11 -9.98 -0.44
N PRO A 39 12.07 -9.93 0.41
CA PRO A 39 12.12 -9.17 1.67
C PRO A 39 13.14 -9.67 2.68
N TYR A 40 13.60 -10.93 2.59
CA TYR A 40 14.60 -11.48 3.50
C TYR A 40 16.02 -11.04 3.19
N ASP A 41 16.32 -10.80 1.90
CA ASP A 41 17.66 -10.45 1.41
C ASP A 41 17.84 -8.95 1.13
N ARG A 42 16.74 -8.19 1.21
CA ARG A 42 16.71 -6.77 0.91
C ARG A 42 17.42 -5.95 1.98
N LYS A 43 18.25 -4.97 1.54
CA LYS A 43 19.02 -4.10 2.42
C LYS A 43 18.42 -2.69 2.48
N TYR A 44 18.75 -1.94 3.53
CA TYR A 44 18.32 -0.53 3.69
C TYR A 44 18.70 0.39 2.53
N SER A 45 19.76 0.08 1.77
CA SER A 45 20.15 0.85 0.57
C SER A 45 19.28 0.57 -0.66
N GLU A 46 18.44 -0.46 -0.62
CA GLU A 46 17.64 -0.95 -1.76
C GLU A 46 16.16 -0.51 -1.61
N VAL A 47 15.92 0.79 -1.32
CA VAL A 47 14.60 1.33 -0.97
C VAL A 47 13.59 1.26 -2.11
N MET A 48 14.05 1.41 -3.37
CA MET A 48 13.15 1.57 -4.52
C MET A 48 12.84 0.27 -5.26
N GLU A 49 13.51 -0.81 -4.94
CA GLU A 49 13.43 -2.08 -5.68
C GLU A 49 13.08 -3.26 -4.76
N GLY A 50 12.63 -4.37 -5.35
CA GLY A 50 12.26 -5.58 -4.62
C GLY A 50 10.81 -5.60 -4.15
N PHE A 51 10.47 -6.62 -3.37
CA PHE A 51 9.09 -6.88 -2.94
C PHE A 51 8.50 -5.71 -2.14
N LEU A 52 7.29 -5.26 -2.49
CA LEU A 52 6.60 -4.04 -2.06
C LEU A 52 7.28 -2.73 -2.49
N GLY A 53 8.45 -2.75 -3.14
CA GLY A 53 9.15 -1.55 -3.59
C GLY A 53 9.36 -0.53 -2.45
N ALA A 54 9.27 0.76 -2.75
CA ALA A 54 9.36 1.82 -1.74
C ALA A 54 8.26 1.73 -0.66
N GLY A 55 7.09 1.19 -0.97
CA GLY A 55 6.00 1.01 -0.02
C GLY A 55 6.33 0.05 1.12
N GLY A 56 7.19 -0.94 0.89
CA GLY A 56 7.70 -1.84 1.92
C GLY A 56 8.89 -1.29 2.73
N TRP A 57 9.33 -0.07 2.44
CA TRP A 57 10.53 0.54 3.04
C TRP A 57 10.36 2.03 3.36
N SER A 58 9.12 2.50 3.48
CA SER A 58 8.73 3.88 3.72
C SER A 58 8.54 4.18 5.22
N ASP A 59 7.86 5.29 5.52
CA ASP A 59 7.50 5.68 6.88
C ASP A 59 6.20 5.02 7.40
N GLY A 60 5.63 4.09 6.66
CA GLY A 60 4.45 3.33 7.07
C GLY A 60 3.15 4.13 7.08
N LYS A 61 3.07 5.20 6.28
CA LYS A 61 1.87 6.02 6.12
C LYS A 61 1.14 5.70 4.82
N LEU A 62 -0.14 5.40 4.93
CA LEU A 62 -1.04 5.16 3.79
C LEU A 62 -2.06 6.30 3.72
N THR A 63 -1.91 7.17 2.74
CA THR A 63 -2.84 8.29 2.50
C THR A 63 -4.20 7.76 2.07
N TYR A 64 -5.26 8.22 2.73
CA TYR A 64 -6.63 7.76 2.50
C TYR A 64 -7.51 8.89 1.96
N HIS A 65 -7.19 9.35 0.75
CA HIS A 65 -7.96 10.41 0.09
C HIS A 65 -7.70 10.43 -1.43
N THR A 66 -8.74 10.46 -2.23
CA THR A 66 -8.68 10.36 -3.70
C THR A 66 -8.05 11.57 -4.39
N SER A 67 -8.00 12.73 -3.74
CA SER A 67 -7.36 13.93 -4.29
C SER A 67 -5.88 14.06 -3.93
N ILE A 68 -5.29 13.07 -3.24
CA ILE A 68 -3.89 13.07 -2.83
C ILE A 68 -3.17 11.92 -3.55
N GLY A 69 -2.04 12.24 -4.18
CA GLY A 69 -1.12 11.24 -4.75
C GLY A 69 -1.49 10.69 -6.12
N GLY A 70 -2.67 11.02 -6.66
CA GLY A 70 -3.05 10.49 -7.98
C GLY A 70 -4.40 10.97 -8.45
N GLN A 71 -4.91 10.32 -9.50
CA GLN A 71 -6.17 10.67 -10.14
C GLN A 71 -7.07 9.43 -10.32
N LEU A 72 -6.97 8.46 -9.42
CA LEU A 72 -7.65 7.17 -9.54
C LEU A 72 -9.16 7.35 -9.71
N SER A 73 -9.78 8.25 -8.94
CA SER A 73 -11.21 8.54 -9.04
C SER A 73 -11.67 9.05 -10.40
N LYS A 74 -10.80 9.65 -11.21
CA LYS A 74 -11.12 10.04 -12.59
C LYS A 74 -11.31 8.84 -13.51
N TYR A 75 -10.69 7.71 -13.20
CA TYR A 75 -10.74 6.50 -14.04
C TYR A 75 -11.83 5.52 -13.61
N CYS A 76 -12.08 5.40 -12.32
CA CYS A 76 -13.03 4.40 -11.80
C CYS A 76 -14.17 4.97 -10.93
N GLY A 77 -14.24 6.30 -10.75
CA GLY A 77 -15.18 6.95 -9.84
C GLY A 77 -14.70 6.96 -8.39
N GLU A 78 -15.30 7.83 -7.59
CA GLU A 78 -14.90 8.06 -6.19
C GLU A 78 -15.14 6.83 -5.31
N GLU A 79 -16.34 6.26 -5.40
CA GLU A 79 -16.74 5.09 -4.61
C GLU A 79 -15.78 3.90 -4.85
N LYS A 80 -15.49 3.59 -6.12
CA LYS A 80 -14.58 2.50 -6.46
C LYS A 80 -13.15 2.79 -6.04
N ALA A 81 -12.71 4.04 -6.12
CA ALA A 81 -11.38 4.42 -5.65
C ALA A 81 -11.24 4.22 -4.14
N MET A 82 -12.26 4.59 -3.35
CA MET A 82 -12.26 4.36 -1.90
C MET A 82 -12.29 2.87 -1.55
N GLU A 83 -13.10 2.07 -2.25
CA GLU A 83 -13.10 0.60 -2.08
C GLU A 83 -11.69 0.01 -2.31
N LEU A 84 -10.97 0.48 -3.33
CA LEU A 84 -9.61 0.02 -3.61
C LEU A 84 -8.61 0.46 -2.53
N PHE A 85 -8.78 1.66 -1.95
CA PHE A 85 -7.97 2.10 -0.82
C PHE A 85 -8.21 1.21 0.41
N ASP A 86 -9.47 0.92 0.73
CA ASP A 86 -9.83 -0.02 1.82
C ASP A 86 -9.16 -1.37 1.62
N GLN A 87 -9.16 -1.89 0.40
CA GLN A 87 -8.53 -3.15 0.07
C GLN A 87 -7.02 -3.13 0.33
N VAL A 88 -6.32 -2.06 -0.07
CA VAL A 88 -4.88 -1.90 0.20
C VAL A 88 -4.62 -1.87 1.70
N ILE A 89 -5.38 -1.06 2.45
CA ILE A 89 -5.23 -0.96 3.91
C ILE A 89 -5.48 -2.30 4.59
N ASN A 90 -6.52 -3.02 4.16
CA ASN A 90 -6.86 -4.33 4.70
C ASN A 90 -5.76 -5.36 4.43
N ASN A 91 -5.09 -5.30 3.28
CA ASN A 91 -3.94 -6.15 2.99
C ASN A 91 -2.77 -5.82 3.92
N PHE A 92 -2.43 -4.55 4.12
CA PHE A 92 -1.39 -4.18 5.09
C PHE A 92 -1.74 -4.65 6.51
N LYS A 93 -3.00 -4.54 6.95
CA LYS A 93 -3.46 -5.07 8.24
C LYS A 93 -3.35 -6.59 8.31
N ARG A 94 -3.74 -7.29 7.25
CA ARG A 94 -3.73 -8.77 7.17
C ARG A 94 -2.35 -9.35 7.41
N PHE A 95 -1.32 -8.70 6.87
CA PHE A 95 0.06 -9.17 6.96
C PHE A 95 0.86 -8.49 8.07
N HIS A 96 0.24 -7.56 8.81
CA HIS A 96 0.87 -6.90 9.94
C HIS A 96 1.04 -7.87 11.12
N PRO A 97 2.22 -7.95 11.77
CA PRO A 97 2.45 -8.85 12.91
C PRO A 97 1.56 -8.51 14.11
N ASN A 98 1.14 -7.24 14.24
CA ASN A 98 0.23 -6.77 15.27
C ASN A 98 -0.83 -5.83 14.69
N PRO A 99 -1.90 -6.34 14.02
CA PRO A 99 -2.89 -5.51 13.32
C PRO A 99 -3.61 -4.48 14.17
N SER A 100 -3.67 -4.67 15.50
CA SER A 100 -4.31 -3.73 16.43
C SER A 100 -3.56 -2.40 16.57
N GLU A 101 -2.30 -2.35 16.17
CA GLU A 101 -1.49 -1.12 16.16
C GLU A 101 -1.70 -0.27 14.90
N VAL A 102 -2.37 -0.79 13.89
CA VAL A 102 -2.69 -0.02 12.69
C VAL A 102 -3.81 0.97 12.98
N GLN A 103 -3.47 2.25 13.00
CA GLN A 103 -4.38 3.32 13.40
C GLN A 103 -4.57 4.34 12.28
N CYS A 104 -5.75 4.95 12.24
CA CYS A 104 -6.05 6.06 11.36
C CYS A 104 -6.00 7.37 12.14
N SER A 105 -5.22 8.34 11.68
CA SER A 105 -5.35 9.72 12.10
C SER A 105 -6.19 10.48 11.05
N ASP A 106 -7.25 11.12 11.53
CA ASP A 106 -8.18 11.89 10.69
C ASP A 106 -8.36 13.30 11.30
N PRO A 107 -7.51 14.26 10.92
CA PRO A 107 -7.59 15.62 11.45
C PRO A 107 -8.87 16.31 10.98
N GLN A 108 -9.67 16.82 11.92
CA GLN A 108 -10.96 17.46 11.64
C GLN A 108 -10.87 18.96 11.45
N ALA A 109 -9.77 19.62 11.89
CA ALA A 109 -9.60 21.06 11.81
C ALA A 109 -8.14 21.47 11.64
N GLU A 110 -7.93 22.56 10.90
CA GLU A 110 -6.63 23.19 10.82
C GLU A 110 -6.27 23.87 12.15
N PRO A 111 -5.01 23.76 12.61
CA PRO A 111 -4.54 24.55 13.75
C PRO A 111 -4.65 26.04 13.48
N ASP A 112 -5.18 26.81 14.43
CA ASP A 112 -5.45 28.26 14.26
C ASP A 112 -4.19 29.08 13.97
N PHE A 113 -3.04 28.68 14.50
CA PHE A 113 -1.78 29.40 14.26
C PHE A 113 -1.25 29.27 12.83
N ILE A 114 -1.75 28.31 12.03
CA ILE A 114 -1.33 28.08 10.65
C ILE A 114 -2.22 28.82 9.66
N LYS A 115 -3.53 28.92 9.96
CA LYS A 115 -4.55 29.53 9.08
C LYS A 115 -4.18 30.87 8.46
N PRO A 116 -3.49 31.80 9.16
CA PRO A 116 -3.12 33.07 8.57
C PRO A 116 -2.04 32.99 7.48
N TYR A 117 -1.31 31.90 7.41
CA TYR A 117 -0.12 31.73 6.56
C TYR A 117 -0.28 30.70 5.45
N PHE A 118 -1.01 29.61 5.73
CA PHE A 118 -1.14 28.46 4.82
C PHE A 118 -2.54 27.87 4.87
N GLY A 119 -3.04 27.46 3.71
CA GLY A 119 -4.17 26.53 3.63
C GLY A 119 -3.66 25.09 3.71
N LEU A 120 -4.22 24.29 4.61
CA LEU A 120 -3.91 22.88 4.73
C LEU A 120 -4.98 22.03 4.04
N LYS A 121 -4.56 21.00 3.31
CA LYS A 121 -5.43 19.93 2.87
C LYS A 121 -5.45 18.86 3.96
N LEU A 122 -6.55 18.77 4.71
CA LEU A 122 -6.75 17.73 5.71
C LEU A 122 -7.24 16.45 5.04
N PHE A 123 -6.72 15.32 5.45
CA PHE A 123 -7.14 13.99 4.98
C PHE A 123 -6.74 12.91 5.96
N PRO A 124 -7.47 11.79 6.00
CA PRO A 124 -7.12 10.65 6.82
C PRO A 124 -5.81 9.99 6.37
N VAL A 125 -5.01 9.54 7.33
CA VAL A 125 -3.78 8.77 7.10
C VAL A 125 -3.79 7.54 7.98
N TRP A 126 -3.64 6.38 7.39
CA TRP A 126 -3.41 5.14 8.11
C TRP A 126 -1.93 4.96 8.41
N HIS A 127 -1.62 4.62 9.65
CA HIS A 127 -0.27 4.36 10.14
C HIS A 127 -0.12 2.87 10.37
N VAL A 128 0.74 2.23 9.56
CA VAL A 128 1.07 0.80 9.71
C VAL A 128 2.39 0.60 10.45
N GLY A 129 3.06 1.68 10.84
CA GLY A 129 4.30 1.67 11.59
C GLY A 129 5.54 1.39 10.72
N THR A 130 6.52 2.28 10.79
CA THR A 130 7.78 2.17 10.03
C THR A 130 8.53 0.88 10.35
N ASP A 131 8.58 0.51 11.63
CA ASP A 131 9.35 -0.64 12.11
C ASP A 131 8.73 -1.99 11.69
N TYR A 132 7.44 -2.00 11.37
CA TYR A 132 6.74 -3.22 10.96
C TYR A 132 6.78 -3.50 9.46
N LEU A 133 7.13 -2.52 8.61
CA LEU A 133 7.05 -2.68 7.16
C LEU A 133 7.89 -3.85 6.63
N HIS A 134 9.06 -4.06 7.20
CA HIS A 134 9.92 -5.18 6.80
C HIS A 134 9.29 -6.54 7.15
N GLU A 135 8.65 -6.63 8.31
CA GLU A 135 7.96 -7.85 8.74
C GLU A 135 6.65 -8.07 7.98
N ILE A 136 5.90 -7.00 7.72
CA ILE A 136 4.75 -7.04 6.81
C ILE A 136 5.18 -7.58 5.44
N GLY A 137 6.30 -7.08 4.91
CA GLY A 137 6.82 -7.55 3.62
C GLY A 137 7.14 -9.05 3.61
N LYS A 138 7.72 -9.60 4.67
CA LYS A 138 8.00 -11.03 4.82
C LYS A 138 6.71 -11.85 4.91
N ASN A 139 5.79 -11.45 5.81
CA ASN A 139 4.52 -12.13 6.01
C ASN A 139 3.65 -12.15 4.76
N TRP A 140 3.78 -11.13 3.91
CA TRP A 140 3.03 -11.04 2.66
C TRP A 140 3.68 -11.83 1.51
N TYR A 141 4.99 -12.02 1.59
CA TYR A 141 5.76 -12.77 0.60
C TYR A 141 5.56 -14.28 0.74
N ASP A 142 5.43 -14.79 1.97
CA ASP A 142 5.24 -16.21 2.33
C ASP A 142 3.79 -16.68 2.04
#